data_df193597b10f5c79aef9df8a357ed1f8
#
_entry.id   df193597b10f5c79aef9df8a357ed1f8
#
_cell.length_a   1.000
_cell.length_b   1.000
_cell.length_c   1.000
_cell.angle_alpha   90.00
_cell.angle_beta   90.00
_cell.angle_gamma   90.00
#
_symmetry.space_group_name_H-M   'P 1'
#
loop_
_entity.id
_entity.type
_entity.pdbx_description
1 polymer ?
#
loop_
_entity_poly.entity_id
_entity_poly.type
_entity_poly.pdbx_seq_one_letter_code
_entity_poly.pdbx_strand_id
1 'polypeptide(L)'
;MKRYITLALSVLMVLNSCSQMLDIYPRSAISTDGVTEKDLSALRYGVYSAMQNKPGSTGHICFDVLGGDITQKNYNPIDVYNSYMKTLGSNVTGQWNNFYNELYHVNLLLATVEKAGIDANKIIYGEAHYFRAMIYMNLVTRWGGVPILRVNTTDRVKRDTVEDCWKFINEELQLAIDNLETSTDMYMVSKEAAQALAARAYLYQGNMKKAAELAEGLITSGKYALEKDFSKIFGYERKANSETIFAFNMDDTETSVKLGSQYFTYDYVNKGSGWYFPTQTIINLFDANDTRLPVSVVTVGTDKCMGKYPGGQAYSDPIIISRIGEIYLISAEALGFPDGCERLNQLRRMRGLSDSTASSEAELKEAVLQERRLELIGENLIWYDYIRQGKAIERLGITKTQTLFPIPEGEIRENPLLKQNPGWGGNEL
;
A
#
# COMPACT_ATOMS: atom_id res chain seq x y z
N MET A 1 3.81 -53.46 52.36
CA MET A 1 4.16 -52.05 52.50
C MET A 1 5.36 -51.61 51.66
N LYS A 2 6.49 -52.26 51.66
CA LYS A 2 7.71 -51.84 50.87
C LYS A 2 7.48 -51.76 49.36
N ARG A 3 6.63 -52.60 48.71
CA ARG A 3 6.34 -52.58 47.26
C ARG A 3 5.48 -51.38 46.81
N TYR A 4 4.63 -50.85 47.66
CA TYR A 4 3.80 -49.69 47.33
C TYR A 4 4.51 -48.36 47.53
N ILE A 5 5.55 -48.34 48.39
CA ILE A 5 6.41 -47.17 48.61
C ILE A 5 7.32 -46.96 47.39
N THR A 6 7.86 -48.06 46.80
CA THR A 6 8.69 -47.99 45.59
C THR A 6 7.87 -47.56 44.37
N LEU A 7 6.62 -48.00 44.25
CA LEU A 7 5.73 -47.59 43.17
C LEU A 7 5.31 -46.10 43.30
N ALA A 8 5.07 -45.62 44.53
CA ALA A 8 4.76 -44.21 44.79
C ALA A 8 5.94 -43.25 44.51
N LEU A 9 7.17 -43.71 44.87
CA LEU A 9 8.39 -42.91 44.54
C LEU A 9 8.70 -42.85 43.05
N SER A 10 8.43 -43.92 42.30
CA SER A 10 8.62 -43.92 40.84
C SER A 10 7.60 -43.06 40.11
N VAL A 11 6.36 -42.95 40.60
CA VAL A 11 5.31 -42.04 40.06
C VAL A 11 5.63 -40.59 40.38
N LEU A 12 6.20 -40.25 41.55
CA LEU A 12 6.60 -38.90 41.89
C LEU A 12 7.80 -38.40 41.07
N MET A 13 8.71 -39.27 40.62
CA MET A 13 9.84 -38.87 39.77
C MET A 13 9.45 -38.61 38.31
N VAL A 14 8.31 -39.13 37.84
CA VAL A 14 7.82 -38.89 36.47
C VAL A 14 7.05 -37.55 36.35
N LEU A 15 6.58 -37.01 37.49
CA LEU A 15 5.83 -35.76 37.50
C LEU A 15 6.67 -34.46 37.56
N ASN A 16 7.97 -34.58 37.82
CA ASN A 16 8.88 -33.43 37.86
C ASN A 16 9.80 -33.32 36.64
N SER A 17 9.60 -34.14 35.61
CA SER A 17 10.38 -34.08 34.37
C SER A 17 9.44 -33.54 33.27
N CYS A 18 9.80 -32.41 32.68
CA CYS A 18 9.23 -31.85 31.47
C CYS A 18 8.30 -30.63 31.57
N SER A 19 8.59 -29.61 32.39
CA SER A 19 8.11 -28.27 32.05
C SER A 19 9.14 -27.45 31.23
N GLN A 20 10.41 -27.86 31.20
CA GLN A 20 11.47 -27.17 30.46
C GLN A 20 11.79 -27.79 29.09
N MET A 21 11.21 -28.94 28.73
CA MET A 21 11.45 -29.60 27.43
C MET A 21 10.39 -29.32 26.36
N LEU A 22 9.35 -28.55 26.67
CA LEU A 22 8.28 -28.18 25.73
C LEU A 22 8.43 -26.80 25.11
N ASP A 23 9.39 -26.01 25.55
CA ASP A 23 9.80 -24.78 24.86
C ASP A 23 10.75 -25.10 23.70
N ILE A 24 10.28 -25.90 22.76
CA ILE A 24 10.93 -26.01 21.45
C ILE A 24 10.48 -24.77 20.68
N TYR A 25 11.21 -23.67 20.85
CA TYR A 25 11.12 -22.55 19.94
C TYR A 25 11.46 -23.08 18.54
N PRO A 26 10.62 -22.85 17.52
CA PRO A 26 10.94 -23.23 16.17
C PRO A 26 12.29 -22.57 15.82
N ARG A 27 13.29 -23.34 15.44
CA ARG A 27 14.62 -22.81 15.06
C ARG A 27 14.57 -21.87 13.85
N SER A 28 13.41 -21.76 13.21
CA SER A 28 13.12 -20.89 12.08
C SER A 28 12.33 -19.62 12.46
N ALA A 29 11.93 -19.42 13.74
CA ALA A 29 11.28 -18.21 14.22
C ALA A 29 12.18 -17.52 15.24
N ILE A 30 12.47 -16.25 15.03
CA ILE A 30 13.16 -15.41 16.00
C ILE A 30 12.18 -15.20 17.16
N SER A 31 12.51 -15.77 18.35
CA SER A 31 11.74 -15.47 19.57
C SER A 31 11.94 -14.01 19.92
N THR A 32 10.85 -13.31 20.21
CA THR A 32 10.87 -11.89 20.65
C THR A 32 11.78 -11.67 21.87
N ASP A 33 11.93 -12.69 22.74
CA ASP A 33 12.76 -12.63 23.94
C ASP A 33 14.25 -12.78 23.65
N GLY A 34 14.60 -13.31 22.47
CA GLY A 34 15.99 -13.50 22.03
C GLY A 34 16.54 -12.41 21.11
N VAL A 35 15.70 -11.43 20.72
CA VAL A 35 16.13 -10.37 19.80
C VAL A 35 16.93 -9.31 20.53
N THR A 36 18.06 -8.94 19.93
CA THR A 36 19.03 -7.99 20.47
C THR A 36 19.36 -6.89 19.46
N GLU A 37 20.10 -5.87 19.88
CA GLU A 37 20.62 -4.82 19.00
C GLU A 37 21.41 -5.37 17.78
N LYS A 38 22.07 -6.53 17.92
CA LYS A 38 22.81 -7.17 16.83
C LYS A 38 21.91 -7.62 15.67
N ASP A 39 20.61 -7.79 15.94
CA ASP A 39 19.63 -8.26 14.99
C ASP A 39 18.93 -7.10 14.25
N LEU A 40 19.17 -5.84 14.66
CA LEU A 40 18.49 -4.65 14.10
C LEU A 40 18.58 -4.56 12.58
N SER A 41 19.76 -4.81 12.01
CA SER A 41 19.94 -4.78 10.56
C SER A 41 19.08 -5.84 9.86
N ALA A 42 19.08 -7.06 10.39
CA ALA A 42 18.28 -8.16 9.83
C ALA A 42 16.78 -7.90 9.98
N LEU A 43 16.33 -7.36 11.12
CA LEU A 43 14.93 -6.97 11.34
C LEU A 43 14.50 -5.84 10.40
N ARG A 44 15.36 -4.82 10.21
CA ARG A 44 15.12 -3.74 9.25
C ARG A 44 14.86 -4.26 7.85
N TYR A 45 15.76 -5.08 7.30
CA TYR A 45 15.57 -5.70 5.99
C TYR A 45 14.38 -6.66 5.96
N GLY A 46 14.10 -7.35 7.06
CA GLY A 46 12.91 -8.17 7.22
C GLY A 46 11.61 -7.38 7.09
N VAL A 47 11.57 -6.14 7.61
CA VAL A 47 10.43 -5.22 7.43
C VAL A 47 10.29 -4.82 5.96
N TYR A 48 11.36 -4.38 5.29
CA TYR A 48 11.29 -4.07 3.85
C TYR A 48 10.80 -5.27 3.03
N SER A 49 11.34 -6.46 3.30
CA SER A 49 10.91 -7.69 2.63
C SER A 49 9.43 -8.03 2.91
N ALA A 50 8.95 -7.83 4.14
CA ALA A 50 7.54 -8.03 4.46
C ALA A 50 6.67 -7.04 3.69
N MET A 51 6.97 -5.75 3.72
CA MET A 51 6.21 -4.70 3.07
C MET A 51 6.12 -4.86 1.55
N GLN A 52 7.17 -5.36 0.91
CA GLN A 52 7.15 -5.59 -0.55
C GLN A 52 6.44 -6.88 -0.95
N ASN A 53 6.49 -7.94 -0.14
CA ASN A 53 6.05 -9.28 -0.52
C ASN A 53 4.68 -9.69 0.06
N LYS A 54 4.37 -9.29 1.30
CA LYS A 54 3.15 -9.74 1.99
C LYS A 54 1.85 -9.26 1.33
N PRO A 55 1.74 -8.02 0.81
CA PRO A 55 0.53 -7.63 0.10
C PRO A 55 0.21 -8.55 -1.08
N GLY A 56 1.24 -9.20 -1.64
CA GLY A 56 1.11 -10.01 -2.85
C GLY A 56 0.65 -9.18 -4.04
N SER A 57 0.56 -9.78 -5.21
CA SER A 57 0.06 -9.07 -6.39
C SER A 57 -1.33 -8.48 -6.14
N THR A 58 -2.21 -9.21 -5.46
CA THR A 58 -3.59 -8.76 -5.17
C THR A 58 -3.62 -7.47 -4.34
N GLY A 59 -2.77 -7.34 -3.33
CA GLY A 59 -2.71 -6.13 -2.49
C GLY A 59 -2.17 -4.93 -3.25
N HIS A 60 -1.18 -5.15 -4.11
CA HIS A 60 -0.55 -4.08 -4.90
C HIS A 60 -1.38 -3.57 -6.10
N ILE A 61 -2.39 -4.34 -6.56
CA ILE A 61 -3.26 -3.94 -7.68
C ILE A 61 -4.72 -3.68 -7.26
N CYS A 62 -5.03 -3.85 -5.99
CA CYS A 62 -6.40 -3.87 -5.46
C CYS A 62 -7.21 -2.63 -5.86
N PHE A 63 -6.65 -1.45 -5.67
CA PHE A 63 -7.37 -0.19 -5.91
C PHE A 63 -7.49 0.17 -7.40
N ASP A 64 -6.59 -0.33 -8.24
CA ASP A 64 -6.75 -0.21 -9.69
C ASP A 64 -7.90 -1.08 -10.20
N VAL A 65 -7.97 -2.31 -9.70
CA VAL A 65 -9.05 -3.26 -10.06
C VAL A 65 -10.41 -2.79 -9.54
N LEU A 66 -10.48 -2.39 -8.26
CA LEU A 66 -11.71 -1.87 -7.66
C LEU A 66 -12.09 -0.48 -8.20
N GLY A 67 -11.13 0.28 -8.69
CA GLY A 67 -11.35 1.57 -9.36
C GLY A 67 -11.94 1.46 -10.77
N GLY A 68 -11.99 0.25 -11.32
CA GLY A 68 -12.64 -0.02 -12.61
C GLY A 68 -11.84 0.41 -13.85
N ASP A 69 -10.61 0.91 -13.68
CA ASP A 69 -9.72 1.24 -14.80
C ASP A 69 -8.94 0.02 -15.29
N ILE A 70 -8.81 -0.99 -14.44
CA ILE A 70 -8.25 -2.32 -14.75
C ILE A 70 -9.29 -3.39 -14.42
N THR A 71 -9.42 -4.39 -15.26
CA THR A 71 -10.35 -5.51 -15.07
C THR A 71 -9.75 -6.82 -15.51
N GLN A 72 -10.37 -7.93 -15.15
CA GLN A 72 -10.03 -9.26 -15.66
C GLN A 72 -10.53 -9.42 -17.10
N LYS A 73 -9.79 -10.18 -17.90
CA LYS A 73 -10.17 -10.47 -19.30
C LYS A 73 -11.55 -11.14 -19.35
N ASN A 74 -12.42 -10.61 -20.19
CA ASN A 74 -13.79 -11.08 -20.41
C ASN A 74 -14.76 -10.89 -19.22
N TYR A 75 -14.40 -10.07 -18.22
CA TYR A 75 -15.29 -9.72 -17.12
C TYR A 75 -15.60 -8.23 -17.11
N ASN A 76 -16.80 -7.89 -16.67
CA ASN A 76 -17.14 -6.51 -16.38
C ASN A 76 -16.47 -6.06 -15.07
N PRO A 77 -16.05 -4.80 -14.95
CA PRO A 77 -15.44 -4.31 -13.72
C PRO A 77 -16.28 -4.54 -12.47
N ILE A 78 -17.61 -4.41 -12.54
CA ILE A 78 -18.50 -4.63 -11.40
C ILE A 78 -18.52 -6.10 -10.95
N ASP A 79 -18.42 -7.06 -11.87
CA ASP A 79 -18.38 -8.49 -11.52
C ASP A 79 -17.07 -8.82 -10.81
N VAL A 80 -15.95 -8.23 -11.28
CA VAL A 80 -14.65 -8.34 -10.63
C VAL A 80 -14.69 -7.68 -9.25
N TYR A 81 -15.28 -6.48 -9.14
CA TYR A 81 -15.49 -5.79 -7.87
C TYR A 81 -16.23 -6.67 -6.87
N ASN A 82 -17.38 -7.22 -7.25
CA ASN A 82 -18.19 -8.09 -6.39
C ASN A 82 -17.44 -9.36 -5.98
N SER A 83 -16.56 -9.89 -6.83
CA SER A 83 -15.73 -11.05 -6.48
C SER A 83 -14.67 -10.75 -5.42
N TYR A 84 -14.18 -9.52 -5.38
CA TYR A 84 -13.21 -9.05 -4.37
C TYR A 84 -13.85 -8.80 -3.01
N MET A 85 -15.09 -8.29 -2.98
CA MET A 85 -15.77 -7.76 -1.80
C MET A 85 -16.65 -8.82 -1.11
N LYS A 86 -16.06 -9.96 -0.72
CA LYS A 86 -16.77 -11.05 -0.06
C LYS A 86 -16.27 -11.27 1.37
N THR A 87 -17.18 -11.41 2.33
CA THR A 87 -16.88 -11.64 3.75
C THR A 87 -16.01 -12.87 4.02
N LEU A 88 -16.20 -13.92 3.23
CA LEU A 88 -15.42 -15.16 3.23
C LEU A 88 -14.39 -15.21 2.09
N GLY A 89 -14.23 -14.10 1.35
CA GLY A 89 -13.34 -14.05 0.21
C GLY A 89 -11.87 -14.07 0.61
N SER A 90 -11.08 -14.86 -0.10
CA SER A 90 -9.62 -14.93 0.11
C SER A 90 -8.93 -13.58 -0.08
N ASN A 91 -9.44 -12.72 -0.97
CA ASN A 91 -8.88 -11.40 -1.22
C ASN A 91 -8.98 -10.48 0.00
N VAL A 92 -10.16 -10.42 0.65
CA VAL A 92 -10.38 -9.58 1.84
C VAL A 92 -9.60 -10.13 3.04
N THR A 93 -9.77 -11.44 3.33
CA THR A 93 -9.10 -12.11 4.45
C THR A 93 -7.58 -12.10 4.29
N GLY A 94 -7.09 -12.38 3.09
CA GLY A 94 -5.65 -12.39 2.80
C GLY A 94 -5.02 -11.02 3.03
N GLN A 95 -5.64 -9.94 2.54
CA GLN A 95 -5.11 -8.59 2.76
C GLN A 95 -5.13 -8.18 4.24
N TRP A 96 -6.20 -8.48 4.98
CA TRP A 96 -6.27 -8.24 6.42
C TRP A 96 -5.12 -8.93 7.17
N ASN A 97 -4.98 -10.23 6.96
CA ASN A 97 -3.94 -11.02 7.63
C ASN A 97 -2.54 -10.56 7.25
N ASN A 98 -2.33 -10.20 5.98
CA ASN A 98 -1.03 -9.73 5.50
C ASN A 98 -0.65 -8.40 6.14
N PHE A 99 -1.54 -7.40 6.21
CA PHE A 99 -1.25 -6.12 6.85
C PHE A 99 -0.97 -6.26 8.34
N TYR A 100 -1.71 -7.11 9.08
CA TYR A 100 -1.40 -7.36 10.48
C TYR A 100 -0.12 -8.20 10.69
N ASN A 101 0.24 -9.05 9.72
CA ASN A 101 1.54 -9.72 9.74
C ASN A 101 2.70 -8.75 9.50
N GLU A 102 2.56 -7.82 8.54
CA GLU A 102 3.53 -6.73 8.35
C GLU A 102 3.68 -5.89 9.62
N LEU A 103 2.55 -5.53 10.25
CA LEU A 103 2.53 -4.77 11.50
C LEU A 103 3.29 -5.49 12.63
N TYR A 104 3.17 -6.82 12.69
CA TYR A 104 3.95 -7.61 13.65
C TYR A 104 5.46 -7.41 13.50
N HIS A 105 5.97 -7.44 12.28
CA HIS A 105 7.40 -7.22 12.00
C HIS A 105 7.83 -5.78 12.33
N VAL A 106 7.00 -4.80 12.00
CA VAL A 106 7.28 -3.38 12.31
C VAL A 106 7.29 -3.14 13.82
N ASN A 107 6.31 -3.66 14.55
CA ASN A 107 6.25 -3.52 16.01
C ASN A 107 7.43 -4.22 16.69
N LEU A 108 7.89 -5.37 16.18
CA LEU A 108 9.09 -6.05 16.69
C LEU A 108 10.34 -5.19 16.46
N LEU A 109 10.48 -4.60 15.28
CA LEU A 109 11.61 -3.70 14.97
C LEU A 109 11.60 -2.49 15.90
N LEU A 110 10.44 -1.83 16.09
CA LEU A 110 10.31 -0.67 16.99
C LEU A 110 10.69 -1.02 18.42
N ALA A 111 10.13 -2.10 18.97
CA ALA A 111 10.47 -2.53 20.32
C ALA A 111 11.97 -2.83 20.49
N THR A 112 12.61 -3.34 19.45
CA THR A 112 14.06 -3.63 19.47
C THR A 112 14.88 -2.34 19.40
N VAL A 113 14.49 -1.38 18.55
CA VAL A 113 15.16 -0.06 18.46
C VAL A 113 15.03 0.70 19.78
N GLU A 114 13.83 0.71 20.37
CA GLU A 114 13.59 1.38 21.67
C GLU A 114 14.48 0.80 22.78
N LYS A 115 14.63 -0.53 22.81
CA LYS A 115 15.50 -1.23 23.76
C LYS A 115 16.99 -0.96 23.50
N ALA A 116 17.40 -0.85 22.22
CA ALA A 116 18.79 -0.59 21.82
C ALA A 116 19.20 0.89 21.94
N GLY A 117 18.25 1.80 22.04
CA GLY A 117 18.45 3.25 22.10
C GLY A 117 18.15 3.94 20.77
N ILE A 118 17.12 4.78 20.78
CA ILE A 118 16.61 5.50 19.60
C ILE A 118 17.67 6.42 18.99
N ASP A 119 18.41 7.17 19.81
CA ASP A 119 19.37 8.17 19.33
C ASP A 119 20.46 7.58 18.41
N ALA A 120 20.91 6.36 18.69
CA ALA A 120 21.88 5.66 17.87
C ALA A 120 21.25 5.04 16.60
N ASN A 121 19.92 4.90 16.55
CA ASN A 121 19.18 4.16 15.54
C ASN A 121 18.04 4.96 14.89
N LYS A 122 18.17 6.30 14.85
CA LYS A 122 17.11 7.24 14.39
C LYS A 122 16.53 6.87 13.03
N ILE A 123 17.39 6.51 12.08
CA ILE A 123 16.94 6.18 10.71
C ILE A 123 16.04 4.93 10.75
N ILE A 124 16.47 3.86 11.44
CA ILE A 124 15.68 2.63 11.56
C ILE A 124 14.36 2.89 12.29
N TYR A 125 14.40 3.72 13.32
CA TYR A 125 13.20 4.18 14.04
C TYR A 125 12.23 4.91 13.11
N GLY A 126 12.74 5.88 12.35
CA GLY A 126 11.95 6.64 11.38
C GLY A 126 11.34 5.78 10.28
N GLU A 127 12.11 4.84 9.73
CA GLU A 127 11.61 3.88 8.72
C GLU A 127 10.49 2.99 9.28
N ALA A 128 10.65 2.49 10.49
CA ALA A 128 9.64 1.65 11.12
C ALA A 128 8.32 2.42 11.36
N HIS A 129 8.39 3.69 11.77
CA HIS A 129 7.23 4.57 11.89
C HIS A 129 6.58 4.88 10.53
N TYR A 130 7.37 5.10 9.47
CA TYR A 130 6.87 5.24 8.11
C TYR A 130 6.07 4.00 7.67
N PHE A 131 6.63 2.81 7.86
CA PHE A 131 5.95 1.57 7.47
C PHE A 131 4.70 1.32 8.31
N ARG A 132 4.73 1.63 9.61
CA ARG A 132 3.53 1.50 10.44
C ARG A 132 2.41 2.44 9.98
N ALA A 133 2.74 3.68 9.63
CA ALA A 133 1.79 4.61 9.03
C ALA A 133 1.23 4.08 7.69
N MET A 134 2.08 3.55 6.82
CA MET A 134 1.67 2.98 5.53
C MET A 134 0.73 1.79 5.69
N ILE A 135 0.99 0.89 6.65
CA ILE A 135 0.10 -0.22 6.98
C ILE A 135 -1.26 0.30 7.42
N TYR A 136 -1.29 1.26 8.36
CA TYR A 136 -2.56 1.81 8.85
C TYR A 136 -3.32 2.62 7.79
N MET A 137 -2.63 3.28 6.86
CA MET A 137 -3.28 3.88 5.69
C MET A 137 -3.97 2.81 4.82
N ASN A 138 -3.30 1.69 4.57
CA ASN A 138 -3.89 0.57 3.85
C ASN A 138 -5.09 -0.04 4.59
N LEU A 139 -5.01 -0.16 5.91
CA LEU A 139 -6.08 -0.69 6.74
C LEU A 139 -7.29 0.25 6.77
N VAL A 140 -7.10 1.53 7.10
CA VAL A 140 -8.20 2.49 7.25
C VAL A 140 -8.91 2.79 5.94
N THR A 141 -8.19 2.83 4.83
CA THR A 141 -8.77 3.07 3.50
C THR A 141 -9.62 1.90 3.02
N ARG A 142 -9.34 0.67 3.46
CA ARG A 142 -10.13 -0.51 3.11
C ARG A 142 -11.28 -0.77 4.09
N TRP A 143 -11.00 -0.80 5.39
CA TRP A 143 -11.96 -1.26 6.41
C TRP A 143 -12.56 -0.16 7.28
N GLY A 144 -12.13 1.08 7.10
CA GLY A 144 -12.49 2.15 8.03
C GLY A 144 -11.75 2.02 9.36
N GLY A 145 -12.43 2.18 10.49
CA GLY A 145 -11.81 2.00 11.80
C GLY A 145 -11.35 0.56 12.02
N VAL A 146 -10.15 0.38 12.58
CA VAL A 146 -9.49 -0.91 12.83
C VAL A 146 -8.79 -0.90 14.19
N PRO A 147 -8.45 -2.07 14.77
CA PRO A 147 -7.62 -2.10 15.97
C PRO A 147 -6.26 -1.43 15.78
N ILE A 148 -5.91 -0.47 16.64
CA ILE A 148 -4.59 0.15 16.67
C ILE A 148 -3.69 -0.62 17.63
N LEU A 149 -2.75 -1.40 17.08
CA LEU A 149 -1.78 -2.20 17.84
C LEU A 149 -0.41 -1.52 17.85
N ARG A 150 -0.10 -0.83 18.93
CA ARG A 150 1.22 -0.17 19.10
C ARG A 150 2.33 -1.15 19.45
N VAL A 151 1.95 -2.30 19.98
CA VAL A 151 2.83 -3.43 20.34
C VAL A 151 2.19 -4.74 19.90
N ASN A 152 2.98 -5.77 19.73
CA ASN A 152 2.47 -7.10 19.46
C ASN A 152 1.73 -7.65 20.66
N THR A 153 0.51 -8.15 20.46
CA THR A 153 -0.34 -8.71 21.53
C THR A 153 -1.17 -9.88 21.00
N THR A 154 -1.51 -10.79 21.88
CA THR A 154 -2.49 -11.86 21.67
C THR A 154 -3.86 -11.54 22.27
N ASP A 155 -4.00 -10.37 22.88
CA ASP A 155 -5.26 -9.94 23.48
C ASP A 155 -6.31 -9.64 22.42
N ARG A 156 -7.56 -9.91 22.75
CA ARG A 156 -8.70 -9.49 21.94
C ARG A 156 -8.93 -7.99 22.10
N VAL A 157 -8.81 -7.25 21.02
CA VAL A 157 -8.96 -5.80 21.00
C VAL A 157 -10.15 -5.39 20.15
N LYS A 158 -10.82 -4.31 20.54
CA LYS A 158 -11.89 -3.69 19.73
C LYS A 158 -11.29 -2.88 18.58
N ARG A 159 -12.13 -2.51 17.62
CA ARG A 159 -11.79 -1.53 16.59
C ARG A 159 -11.75 -0.12 17.18
N ASP A 160 -10.78 0.65 16.78
CA ASP A 160 -10.73 2.09 17.00
C ASP A 160 -11.53 2.81 15.90
N THR A 161 -11.81 4.10 16.11
CA THR A 161 -12.55 4.90 15.11
C THR A 161 -11.70 5.22 13.90
N VAL A 162 -12.33 5.62 12.79
CA VAL A 162 -11.63 6.13 11.61
C VAL A 162 -10.79 7.35 11.96
N GLU A 163 -11.32 8.23 12.82
CA GLU A 163 -10.64 9.43 13.28
C GLU A 163 -9.39 9.08 14.09
N ASP A 164 -9.48 8.13 15.03
CA ASP A 164 -8.33 7.65 15.81
C ASP A 164 -7.26 7.03 14.91
N CYS A 165 -7.66 6.25 13.90
CA CYS A 165 -6.74 5.67 12.93
C CYS A 165 -5.97 6.77 12.16
N TRP A 166 -6.65 7.80 11.67
CA TRP A 166 -6.01 8.90 10.96
C TRP A 166 -5.10 9.73 11.89
N LYS A 167 -5.52 9.97 13.11
CA LYS A 167 -4.69 10.63 14.12
C LYS A 167 -3.41 9.83 14.37
N PHE A 168 -3.53 8.52 14.54
CA PHE A 168 -2.38 7.62 14.72
C PHE A 168 -1.45 7.66 13.51
N ILE A 169 -1.96 7.58 12.27
CA ILE A 169 -1.18 7.70 11.04
C ILE A 169 -0.39 9.01 11.01
N ASN A 170 -1.01 10.12 11.38
CA ASN A 170 -0.34 11.42 11.39
C ASN A 170 0.77 11.51 12.45
N GLU A 171 0.55 10.92 13.64
CA GLU A 171 1.59 10.81 14.69
C GLU A 171 2.79 9.99 14.19
N GLU A 172 2.54 8.84 13.56
CA GLU A 172 3.57 7.97 13.01
C GLU A 172 4.37 8.65 11.88
N LEU A 173 3.69 9.35 10.97
CA LEU A 173 4.35 10.09 9.88
C LEU A 173 5.18 11.25 10.41
N GLN A 174 4.73 11.94 11.48
CA GLN A 174 5.51 12.98 12.10
C GLN A 174 6.79 12.42 12.72
N LEU A 175 6.70 11.29 13.44
CA LEU A 175 7.87 10.60 14.00
C LEU A 175 8.84 10.16 12.90
N ALA A 176 8.32 9.68 11.76
CA ALA A 176 9.14 9.34 10.61
C ALA A 176 9.88 10.58 10.05
N ILE A 177 9.18 11.70 9.83
CA ILE A 177 9.75 12.94 9.29
C ILE A 177 10.83 13.51 10.22
N ASP A 178 10.63 13.43 11.54
CA ASP A 178 11.54 13.99 12.55
C ASP A 178 12.83 13.17 12.70
N ASN A 179 12.78 11.86 12.39
CA ASN A 179 13.91 10.95 12.60
C ASN A 179 14.63 10.54 11.32
N LEU A 180 14.00 10.70 10.15
CA LEU A 180 14.62 10.37 8.87
C LEU A 180 15.47 11.52 8.33
N GLU A 181 16.50 11.14 7.60
CA GLU A 181 17.34 12.06 6.85
C GLU A 181 16.89 12.17 5.39
N THR A 182 17.36 13.20 4.71
CA THR A 182 17.16 13.39 3.28
C THR A 182 18.01 12.39 2.51
N SER A 183 17.45 11.76 1.47
CA SER A 183 18.16 10.82 0.62
C SER A 183 17.69 10.93 -0.83
N THR A 184 18.57 10.51 -1.74
CA THR A 184 18.26 10.30 -3.16
C THR A 184 18.21 8.82 -3.52
N ASP A 185 18.42 7.93 -2.56
CA ASP A 185 18.21 6.49 -2.75
C ASP A 185 16.71 6.20 -2.74
N MET A 186 16.16 5.96 -3.94
CA MET A 186 14.73 5.74 -4.11
C MET A 186 14.23 4.38 -3.57
N TYR A 187 15.13 3.50 -3.14
CA TYR A 187 14.77 2.19 -2.57
C TYR A 187 14.85 2.13 -1.05
N MET A 188 15.24 3.23 -0.43
CA MET A 188 15.25 3.36 1.01
C MET A 188 14.30 4.49 1.43
N VAL A 189 13.59 4.28 2.53
CA VAL A 189 12.68 5.29 3.06
C VAL A 189 13.48 6.51 3.51
N SER A 190 13.13 7.67 2.97
CA SER A 190 13.76 8.97 3.26
C SER A 190 12.77 9.91 3.94
N LYS A 191 13.27 11.04 4.41
CA LYS A 191 12.42 12.14 4.91
C LYS A 191 11.40 12.59 3.85
N GLU A 192 11.83 12.67 2.59
CA GLU A 192 10.97 13.05 1.47
C GLU A 192 9.90 11.98 1.20
N ALA A 193 10.22 10.70 1.35
CA ALA A 193 9.24 9.62 1.27
C ALA A 193 8.15 9.76 2.35
N ALA A 194 8.56 10.09 3.60
CA ALA A 194 7.62 10.33 4.69
C ALA A 194 6.76 11.58 4.46
N GLN A 195 7.34 12.65 3.93
CA GLN A 195 6.59 13.85 3.55
C GLN A 195 5.60 13.61 2.42
N ALA A 196 5.97 12.81 1.40
CA ALA A 196 5.09 12.44 0.30
C ALA A 196 3.90 11.59 0.79
N LEU A 197 4.14 10.62 1.65
CA LEU A 197 3.08 9.81 2.26
C LEU A 197 2.18 10.65 3.17
N ALA A 198 2.74 11.59 3.92
CA ALA A 198 1.99 12.52 4.75
C ALA A 198 1.12 13.48 3.91
N ALA A 199 1.63 13.98 2.78
CA ALA A 199 0.84 14.81 1.86
C ALA A 199 -0.39 14.04 1.35
N ARG A 200 -0.23 12.79 0.94
CA ARG A 200 -1.33 11.88 0.56
C ARG A 200 -2.29 11.65 1.73
N ALA A 201 -1.77 11.35 2.93
CA ALA A 201 -2.60 11.11 4.11
C ALA A 201 -3.46 12.33 4.47
N TYR A 202 -2.91 13.54 4.43
CA TYR A 202 -3.69 14.76 4.68
C TYR A 202 -4.69 15.05 3.57
N LEU A 203 -4.35 14.79 2.31
CA LEU A 203 -5.31 14.88 1.20
C LEU A 203 -6.50 13.94 1.45
N TYR A 204 -6.24 12.70 1.85
CA TYR A 204 -7.27 11.69 2.12
C TYR A 204 -8.19 12.07 3.28
N GLN A 205 -7.68 12.82 4.25
CA GLN A 205 -8.45 13.35 5.37
C GLN A 205 -9.18 14.66 5.06
N GLY A 206 -8.97 15.26 3.88
CA GLY A 206 -9.50 16.56 3.52
C GLY A 206 -8.77 17.74 4.19
N ASN A 207 -7.61 17.51 4.79
CA ASN A 207 -6.76 18.58 5.35
C ASN A 207 -5.92 19.21 4.24
N MET A 208 -6.60 20.00 3.38
CA MET A 208 -6.01 20.59 2.17
C MET A 208 -4.81 21.49 2.50
N LYS A 209 -4.86 22.24 3.60
CA LYS A 209 -3.76 23.13 4.00
C LYS A 209 -2.47 22.37 4.21
N LYS A 210 -2.49 21.29 5.01
CA LYS A 210 -1.29 20.48 5.28
C LYS A 210 -0.85 19.67 4.06
N ALA A 211 -1.79 19.17 3.26
CA ALA A 211 -1.49 18.50 2.01
C ALA A 211 -0.76 19.42 1.04
N ALA A 212 -1.24 20.66 0.85
CA ALA A 212 -0.59 21.65 0.01
C ALA A 212 0.80 22.03 0.54
N GLU A 213 0.94 22.30 1.85
CA GLU A 213 2.22 22.67 2.47
C GLU A 213 3.31 21.62 2.19
N LEU A 214 3.01 20.33 2.40
CA LEU A 214 3.96 19.25 2.18
C LEU A 214 4.25 19.03 0.68
N ALA A 215 3.21 19.07 -0.15
CA ALA A 215 3.38 18.90 -1.59
C ALA A 215 4.21 20.03 -2.20
N GLU A 216 3.91 21.28 -1.87
CA GLU A 216 4.68 22.45 -2.30
C GLU A 216 6.12 22.40 -1.79
N GLY A 217 6.35 21.97 -0.55
CA GLY A 217 7.69 21.78 0.01
C GLY A 217 8.52 20.79 -0.83
N LEU A 218 7.94 19.67 -1.24
CA LEU A 218 8.61 18.70 -2.10
C LEU A 218 8.87 19.25 -3.51
N ILE A 219 7.88 19.91 -4.13
CA ILE A 219 8.02 20.48 -5.49
C ILE A 219 9.10 21.57 -5.51
N THR A 220 9.06 22.48 -4.55
CA THR A 220 9.97 23.63 -4.50
C THR A 220 11.38 23.28 -4.00
N SER A 221 11.56 22.08 -3.41
CA SER A 221 12.89 21.62 -2.98
C SER A 221 13.90 21.48 -4.12
N GLY A 222 13.40 21.28 -5.36
CA GLY A 222 14.23 21.03 -6.55
C GLY A 222 14.95 19.69 -6.57
N LYS A 223 14.67 18.79 -5.59
CA LYS A 223 15.28 17.45 -5.53
C LYS A 223 14.67 16.47 -6.55
N TYR A 224 13.41 16.68 -6.86
CA TYR A 224 12.64 15.85 -7.79
C TYR A 224 12.11 16.73 -8.92
N ALA A 225 11.97 16.15 -10.10
CA ALA A 225 11.45 16.85 -11.27
C ALA A 225 10.61 15.89 -12.12
N LEU A 226 9.61 16.42 -12.80
CA LEU A 226 8.82 15.66 -13.76
C LEU A 226 9.71 15.19 -14.91
N GLU A 227 9.72 13.89 -15.20
CA GLU A 227 10.42 13.32 -16.35
C GLU A 227 9.73 13.72 -17.64
N LYS A 228 10.51 14.23 -18.58
CA LYS A 228 10.01 14.53 -19.92
C LYS A 228 9.65 13.25 -20.67
N ASP A 229 10.45 12.23 -20.49
CA ASP A 229 10.22 10.89 -21.04
C ASP A 229 9.61 10.00 -19.96
N PHE A 230 8.28 9.85 -20.01
CA PHE A 230 7.52 9.09 -19.04
C PHE A 230 7.98 7.62 -18.91
N SER A 231 8.58 7.05 -19.97
CA SER A 231 9.06 5.67 -19.96
C SER A 231 10.24 5.44 -19.00
N LYS A 232 10.98 6.49 -18.64
CA LYS A 232 12.12 6.38 -17.72
C LYS A 232 11.74 6.09 -16.28
N ILE A 233 10.47 6.30 -15.93
CA ILE A 233 9.98 6.11 -14.55
C ILE A 233 9.84 4.63 -14.22
N PHE A 234 9.53 3.80 -15.21
CA PHE A 234 9.10 2.40 -15.03
C PHE A 234 10.10 1.42 -15.66
N GLY A 235 10.02 0.16 -15.21
CA GLY A 235 10.74 -0.96 -15.79
C GLY A 235 11.71 -1.65 -14.85
N TYR A 236 11.92 -2.93 -15.12
CA TYR A 236 12.75 -3.84 -14.31
C TYR A 236 14.26 -3.53 -14.35
N GLU A 237 14.70 -2.68 -15.26
CA GLU A 237 16.11 -2.27 -15.34
C GLU A 237 16.54 -1.33 -14.20
N ARG A 238 15.59 -0.87 -13.39
CA ARG A 238 15.82 -0.05 -12.17
C ARG A 238 16.66 1.19 -12.40
N LYS A 239 16.47 1.83 -13.56
CA LYS A 239 17.18 3.07 -13.90
C LYS A 239 16.79 4.19 -12.95
N ALA A 240 17.78 4.94 -12.51
CA ALA A 240 17.54 6.17 -11.77
C ALA A 240 16.74 7.16 -12.61
N ASN A 241 15.75 7.81 -12.02
CA ASN A 241 14.91 8.82 -12.63
C ASN A 241 14.67 9.97 -11.65
N SER A 242 14.20 11.10 -12.14
CA SER A 242 13.97 12.29 -11.33
C SER A 242 12.62 12.33 -10.64
N GLU A 243 11.69 11.39 -10.93
CA GLU A 243 10.34 11.40 -10.37
C GLU A 243 10.17 10.54 -9.12
N THR A 244 10.83 9.39 -9.05
CA THR A 244 10.60 8.42 -7.99
C THR A 244 11.15 8.94 -6.66
N ILE A 245 10.27 9.05 -5.65
CA ILE A 245 10.63 9.43 -4.28
C ILE A 245 10.90 8.18 -3.44
N PHE A 246 10.01 7.18 -3.54
CA PHE A 246 10.20 5.88 -2.91
C PHE A 246 9.53 4.77 -3.72
N ALA A 247 10.26 3.67 -3.88
CA ALA A 247 9.77 2.43 -4.49
C ALA A 247 10.33 1.21 -3.75
N PHE A 248 9.57 0.12 -3.73
CA PHE A 248 10.13 -1.17 -3.39
C PHE A 248 10.99 -1.68 -4.55
N ASN A 249 12.22 -2.09 -4.24
CA ASN A 249 13.19 -2.54 -5.25
C ASN A 249 12.73 -3.80 -5.98
N MET A 250 12.05 -4.72 -5.30
CA MET A 250 11.55 -5.96 -5.87
C MET A 250 12.67 -6.77 -6.56
N ASP A 251 13.81 -6.94 -5.90
CA ASP A 251 14.90 -7.73 -6.45
C ASP A 251 14.44 -9.16 -6.76
N ASP A 252 14.83 -9.70 -7.91
CA ASP A 252 14.38 -11.03 -8.37
C ASP A 252 14.77 -12.17 -7.42
N THR A 253 15.80 -11.98 -6.59
CA THR A 253 16.24 -12.96 -5.59
C THR A 253 15.46 -12.86 -4.27
N GLU A 254 14.77 -11.74 -4.02
CA GLU A 254 14.12 -11.44 -2.75
C GLU A 254 12.59 -11.36 -2.84
N THR A 255 12.02 -11.34 -4.06
CA THR A 255 10.58 -11.21 -4.25
C THR A 255 9.95 -12.37 -5.01
N SER A 256 8.74 -12.73 -4.58
CA SER A 256 7.82 -13.60 -5.33
C SER A 256 6.74 -12.79 -6.09
N VAL A 257 6.67 -11.47 -5.89
CA VAL A 257 5.66 -10.60 -6.50
C VAL A 257 6.17 -10.06 -7.82
N LYS A 258 5.51 -10.44 -8.91
CA LYS A 258 5.80 -9.98 -10.28
C LYS A 258 4.54 -9.39 -10.89
N LEU A 259 4.36 -8.07 -10.74
CA LEU A 259 3.16 -7.39 -11.25
C LEU A 259 3.04 -7.51 -12.77
N GLY A 260 4.15 -7.44 -13.49
CA GLY A 260 4.19 -7.63 -14.93
C GLY A 260 3.57 -8.95 -15.37
N SER A 261 3.73 -10.02 -14.57
CA SER A 261 3.12 -11.32 -14.89
C SER A 261 1.58 -11.29 -14.88
N GLN A 262 0.98 -10.39 -14.09
CA GLN A 262 -0.48 -10.23 -14.00
C GLN A 262 -1.04 -9.44 -15.19
N TYR A 263 -0.24 -8.55 -15.76
CA TYR A 263 -0.65 -7.55 -16.73
C TYR A 263 -0.37 -7.92 -18.19
N PHE A 264 0.58 -8.84 -18.45
CA PHE A 264 0.93 -9.24 -19.80
C PHE A 264 0.38 -10.61 -20.17
N THR A 265 0.07 -10.79 -21.45
CA THR A 265 -0.31 -12.09 -22.02
C THR A 265 0.90 -13.01 -22.13
N TYR A 266 0.63 -14.32 -22.37
CA TYR A 266 1.70 -15.31 -22.55
C TYR A 266 2.58 -15.02 -23.79
N ASP A 267 2.02 -14.35 -24.80
CA ASP A 267 2.72 -14.02 -26.06
C ASP A 267 3.70 -12.85 -25.91
N TYR A 268 3.71 -12.16 -24.77
CA TYR A 268 4.69 -11.12 -24.50
C TYR A 268 6.10 -11.69 -24.37
N VAL A 269 7.14 -10.93 -24.81
CA VAL A 269 8.54 -11.36 -24.82
C VAL A 269 9.02 -11.90 -23.46
N ASN A 270 8.59 -11.28 -22.36
CA ASN A 270 8.87 -11.73 -20.99
C ASN A 270 7.74 -12.58 -20.40
N LYS A 271 6.76 -12.93 -21.22
CA LYS A 271 5.55 -13.70 -20.88
C LYS A 271 4.72 -13.05 -19.77
N GLY A 272 3.52 -13.56 -19.58
CA GLY A 272 2.60 -13.17 -18.53
C GLY A 272 1.51 -14.21 -18.36
N SER A 273 0.61 -14.03 -17.40
CA SER A 273 -0.55 -14.88 -17.16
C SER A 273 -1.84 -14.30 -17.75
N GLY A 274 -1.83 -13.01 -18.13
CA GLY A 274 -2.96 -12.36 -18.78
C GLY A 274 -4.21 -12.25 -17.92
N TRP A 275 -4.07 -11.90 -16.66
CA TRP A 275 -5.22 -11.80 -15.75
C TRP A 275 -5.90 -10.44 -15.80
N TYR A 276 -5.14 -9.33 -15.85
CA TYR A 276 -5.65 -7.97 -15.70
C TYR A 276 -5.24 -7.08 -16.86
N PHE A 277 -6.19 -6.30 -17.36
CA PHE A 277 -6.02 -5.45 -18.54
C PHE A 277 -6.64 -4.08 -18.30
N PRO A 278 -6.05 -3.00 -18.85
CA PRO A 278 -6.71 -1.70 -18.90
C PRO A 278 -8.05 -1.81 -19.63
N THR A 279 -9.09 -1.20 -19.05
CA THR A 279 -10.41 -1.16 -19.69
C THR A 279 -10.41 -0.23 -20.91
N GLN A 280 -11.30 -0.49 -21.87
CA GLN A 280 -11.45 0.42 -23.01
C GLN A 280 -11.85 1.83 -22.58
N THR A 281 -12.55 1.96 -21.45
CA THR A 281 -12.93 3.25 -20.87
C THR A 281 -11.71 4.10 -20.53
N ILE A 282 -10.72 3.54 -19.82
CA ILE A 282 -9.51 4.31 -19.48
C ILE A 282 -8.63 4.56 -20.72
N ILE A 283 -8.53 3.60 -21.64
CA ILE A 283 -7.78 3.77 -22.89
C ILE A 283 -8.33 4.95 -23.71
N ASN A 284 -9.63 5.07 -23.82
CA ASN A 284 -10.30 6.15 -24.55
C ASN A 284 -10.19 7.53 -23.88
N LEU A 285 -9.76 7.61 -22.64
CA LEU A 285 -9.53 8.88 -21.96
C LEU A 285 -8.18 9.52 -22.30
N PHE A 286 -7.23 8.74 -22.80
CA PHE A 286 -5.94 9.30 -23.25
C PHE A 286 -6.14 10.08 -24.54
N ASP A 287 -5.62 11.31 -24.55
CA ASP A 287 -5.48 12.08 -25.79
C ASP A 287 -4.45 11.42 -26.72
N ALA A 288 -4.58 11.60 -28.03
CA ALA A 288 -3.65 11.04 -29.01
C ALA A 288 -2.21 11.58 -28.84
N ASN A 289 -2.05 12.75 -28.26
CA ASN A 289 -0.75 13.38 -28.00
C ASN A 289 -0.20 13.05 -26.60
N ASP A 290 -0.95 12.31 -25.77
CA ASP A 290 -0.55 11.98 -24.41
C ASP A 290 0.65 11.03 -24.43
N THR A 291 1.80 11.52 -23.97
CA THR A 291 3.06 10.75 -23.95
C THR A 291 3.03 9.56 -22.99
N ARG A 292 2.03 9.49 -22.10
CA ARG A 292 1.84 8.36 -21.18
C ARG A 292 1.19 7.16 -21.84
N LEU A 293 0.38 7.36 -22.87
CA LEU A 293 -0.39 6.29 -23.52
C LEU A 293 0.50 5.12 -23.96
N PRO A 294 1.58 5.32 -24.74
CA PRO A 294 2.42 4.21 -25.21
C PRO A 294 3.21 3.51 -24.11
N VAL A 295 3.34 4.14 -22.94
CA VAL A 295 3.99 3.56 -21.75
C VAL A 295 2.97 2.81 -20.87
N SER A 296 1.80 3.40 -20.66
CA SER A 296 0.77 2.81 -19.78
C SER A 296 0.01 1.67 -20.46
N VAL A 297 -0.15 1.73 -21.79
CA VAL A 297 -0.92 0.74 -22.56
C VAL A 297 -0.11 0.27 -23.75
N VAL A 298 0.30 -0.99 -23.74
CA VAL A 298 1.02 -1.63 -24.85
C VAL A 298 0.16 -2.70 -25.50
N THR A 299 0.37 -2.91 -26.81
CA THR A 299 -0.35 -3.94 -27.57
C THR A 299 0.51 -5.18 -27.72
N VAL A 300 0.00 -6.34 -27.29
CA VAL A 300 0.63 -7.64 -27.48
C VAL A 300 -0.37 -8.56 -28.19
N GLY A 301 -0.10 -8.87 -29.43
CA GLY A 301 -1.09 -9.55 -30.28
C GLY A 301 -2.35 -8.69 -30.41
N THR A 302 -3.48 -9.19 -29.94
CA THR A 302 -4.78 -8.48 -29.90
C THR A 302 -5.05 -7.79 -28.55
N ASP A 303 -4.26 -8.05 -27.55
CA ASP A 303 -4.53 -7.60 -26.18
C ASP A 303 -3.86 -6.25 -25.88
N LYS A 304 -4.56 -5.41 -25.11
CA LYS A 304 -4.03 -4.16 -24.54
C LYS A 304 -3.57 -4.45 -23.11
N CYS A 305 -2.26 -4.40 -22.90
CA CYS A 305 -1.62 -4.74 -21.63
C CYS A 305 -1.18 -3.49 -20.87
N MET A 306 -1.08 -3.57 -19.53
CA MET A 306 -0.48 -2.51 -18.71
C MET A 306 1.03 -2.49 -18.90
N GLY A 307 1.55 -1.42 -19.51
CA GLY A 307 2.95 -1.34 -19.92
C GLY A 307 3.93 -0.89 -18.84
N LYS A 308 3.45 -0.33 -17.71
CA LYS A 308 4.32 0.18 -16.63
C LYS A 308 5.18 -0.89 -15.94
N TYR A 309 4.82 -2.17 -16.07
CA TYR A 309 5.51 -3.31 -15.45
C TYR A 309 5.97 -4.31 -16.52
N PRO A 310 6.97 -3.95 -17.36
CA PRO A 310 7.36 -4.75 -18.53
C PRO A 310 8.14 -6.04 -18.22
N GLY A 311 8.45 -6.32 -16.96
CA GLY A 311 9.21 -7.51 -16.55
C GLY A 311 8.52 -8.83 -16.84
N GLY A 312 7.18 -8.85 -16.88
CA GLY A 312 6.41 -10.07 -17.10
C GLY A 312 6.67 -11.13 -16.03
N GLN A 313 6.87 -12.39 -16.43
CA GLN A 313 7.31 -13.48 -15.54
C GLN A 313 8.83 -13.54 -15.39
N ALA A 314 9.58 -12.97 -16.34
CA ALA A 314 11.02 -13.09 -16.37
C ALA A 314 11.68 -12.23 -15.29
N TYR A 315 11.17 -11.00 -15.09
CA TYR A 315 11.79 -10.02 -14.20
C TYR A 315 10.76 -9.38 -13.26
N SER A 316 11.22 -8.89 -12.12
CA SER A 316 10.40 -8.13 -11.18
C SER A 316 10.60 -6.64 -11.39
N ASP A 317 9.50 -5.92 -11.55
CA ASP A 317 9.51 -4.46 -11.68
C ASP A 317 9.45 -3.81 -10.30
N PRO A 318 10.16 -2.71 -10.04
CA PRO A 318 9.98 -1.91 -8.84
C PRO A 318 8.53 -1.47 -8.66
N ILE A 319 8.05 -1.45 -7.43
CA ILE A 319 6.72 -0.95 -7.11
C ILE A 319 6.85 0.45 -6.54
N ILE A 320 6.43 1.45 -7.31
CA ILE A 320 6.48 2.86 -6.93
C ILE A 320 5.42 3.12 -5.86
N ILE A 321 5.85 3.65 -4.71
CA ILE A 321 4.97 4.03 -3.60
C ILE A 321 4.65 5.53 -3.65
N SER A 322 5.64 6.35 -4.01
CA SER A 322 5.45 7.80 -4.17
C SER A 322 6.40 8.37 -5.22
N ARG A 323 5.91 9.30 -6.03
CA ARG A 323 6.66 10.03 -7.04
C ARG A 323 6.15 11.45 -7.21
N ILE A 324 6.99 12.32 -7.73
CA ILE A 324 6.67 13.74 -7.80
C ILE A 324 5.44 14.04 -8.68
N GLY A 325 5.15 13.22 -9.70
CA GLY A 325 3.94 13.37 -10.51
C GLY A 325 2.66 13.31 -9.70
N GLU A 326 2.55 12.40 -8.71
CA GLU A 326 1.42 12.40 -7.76
C GLU A 326 1.43 13.65 -6.89
N ILE A 327 2.58 14.12 -6.43
CA ILE A 327 2.70 15.28 -5.57
C ILE A 327 2.20 16.56 -6.27
N TYR A 328 2.45 16.71 -7.58
CA TYR A 328 1.84 17.79 -8.37
C TYR A 328 0.32 17.74 -8.36
N LEU A 329 -0.27 16.54 -8.45
CA LEU A 329 -1.72 16.36 -8.41
C LEU A 329 -2.32 16.57 -7.01
N ILE A 330 -1.58 16.17 -5.95
CA ILE A 330 -1.94 16.51 -4.56
C ILE A 330 -1.93 18.02 -4.37
N SER A 331 -0.90 18.70 -4.84
CA SER A 331 -0.80 20.16 -4.75
C SER A 331 -1.94 20.84 -5.53
N ALA A 332 -2.21 20.40 -6.76
CA ALA A 332 -3.27 20.96 -7.59
C ALA A 332 -4.64 20.87 -6.91
N GLU A 333 -4.97 19.71 -6.33
CA GLU A 333 -6.23 19.52 -5.61
C GLU A 333 -6.27 20.32 -4.29
N ALA A 334 -5.17 20.32 -3.56
CA ALA A 334 -5.12 20.91 -2.22
C ALA A 334 -5.05 22.45 -2.22
N LEU A 335 -4.42 23.05 -3.23
CA LEU A 335 -4.45 24.51 -3.43
C LEU A 335 -5.83 24.98 -3.90
N GLY A 336 -6.56 24.15 -4.65
CA GLY A 336 -7.87 24.51 -5.19
C GLY A 336 -7.81 25.56 -6.30
N PHE A 337 -9.00 25.98 -6.76
CA PHE A 337 -9.11 26.99 -7.82
C PHE A 337 -8.96 28.41 -7.24
N PRO A 338 -8.20 29.34 -7.90
CA PRO A 338 -7.46 29.15 -9.16
C PRO A 338 -6.02 28.63 -9.00
N ASP A 339 -5.47 28.64 -7.78
CA ASP A 339 -4.02 28.45 -7.52
C ASP A 339 -3.54 27.06 -7.94
N GLY A 340 -4.38 26.04 -7.79
CA GLY A 340 -4.07 24.67 -8.18
C GLY A 340 -3.99 24.42 -9.69
N CYS A 341 -4.55 25.32 -10.51
CA CYS A 341 -4.56 25.17 -11.97
C CYS A 341 -3.14 25.11 -12.55
N GLU A 342 -2.23 25.91 -12.04
CA GLU A 342 -0.86 25.92 -12.55
C GLU A 342 -0.13 24.59 -12.26
N ARG A 343 -0.32 23.99 -11.09
CA ARG A 343 0.28 22.68 -10.75
C ARG A 343 -0.24 21.56 -11.66
N LEU A 344 -1.55 21.54 -11.92
CA LEU A 344 -2.15 20.63 -12.89
C LEU A 344 -1.57 20.86 -14.29
N ASN A 345 -1.46 22.10 -14.74
CA ASN A 345 -1.00 22.45 -16.06
C ASN A 345 0.50 22.15 -16.25
N GLN A 346 1.33 22.33 -15.24
CA GLN A 346 2.73 21.92 -15.26
C GLN A 346 2.88 20.43 -15.56
N LEU A 347 2.11 19.58 -14.88
CA LEU A 347 2.10 18.14 -15.17
C LEU A 347 1.61 17.87 -16.59
N ARG A 348 0.48 18.45 -16.99
CA ARG A 348 -0.13 18.22 -18.31
C ARG A 348 0.82 18.59 -19.45
N ARG A 349 1.50 19.75 -19.38
CA ARG A 349 2.49 20.16 -20.37
C ARG A 349 3.66 19.15 -20.48
N MET A 350 4.12 18.60 -19.35
CA MET A 350 5.17 17.56 -19.34
C MET A 350 4.69 16.24 -19.94
N ARG A 351 3.39 16.00 -20.00
CA ARG A 351 2.75 14.82 -20.62
C ARG A 351 2.28 15.08 -22.07
N GLY A 352 2.68 16.24 -22.67
CA GLY A 352 2.36 16.58 -24.06
C GLY A 352 0.93 17.12 -24.25
N LEU A 353 0.27 17.53 -23.19
CA LEU A 353 -1.12 18.00 -23.21
C LEU A 353 -1.22 19.52 -23.09
N SER A 354 -2.31 20.07 -23.63
CA SER A 354 -2.70 21.47 -23.42
C SER A 354 -3.11 21.71 -21.96
N ASP A 355 -3.08 22.97 -21.55
CA ASP A 355 -3.57 23.40 -20.25
C ASP A 355 -5.04 23.00 -20.04
N SER A 356 -5.41 22.76 -18.80
CA SER A 356 -6.80 22.53 -18.41
C SER A 356 -7.62 23.79 -18.62
N THR A 357 -8.85 23.63 -19.09
CA THR A 357 -9.83 24.71 -19.26
C THR A 357 -10.71 24.92 -18.03
N ALA A 358 -10.37 24.28 -16.88
CA ALA A 358 -11.13 24.42 -15.66
C ALA A 358 -11.23 25.89 -15.22
N SER A 359 -12.46 26.35 -14.98
CA SER A 359 -12.81 27.74 -14.64
C SER A 359 -13.50 27.88 -13.28
N SER A 360 -13.61 26.77 -12.55
CA SER A 360 -14.22 26.69 -11.23
C SER A 360 -13.58 25.60 -10.36
N GLU A 361 -13.80 25.66 -9.05
CA GLU A 361 -13.37 24.65 -8.09
C GLU A 361 -13.87 23.24 -8.45
N ALA A 362 -15.14 23.13 -8.87
CA ALA A 362 -15.72 21.84 -9.24
C ALA A 362 -15.08 21.26 -10.51
N GLU A 363 -14.82 22.11 -11.49
CA GLU A 363 -14.16 21.72 -12.75
C GLU A 363 -12.69 21.34 -12.50
N LEU A 364 -11.98 22.08 -11.65
CA LEU A 364 -10.61 21.74 -11.29
C LEU A 364 -10.54 20.38 -10.59
N LYS A 365 -11.42 20.11 -9.62
CA LYS A 365 -11.48 18.81 -8.93
C LYS A 365 -11.73 17.65 -9.89
N GLU A 366 -12.64 17.83 -10.85
CA GLU A 366 -12.89 16.80 -11.87
C GLU A 366 -11.70 16.63 -12.79
N ALA A 367 -11.06 17.72 -13.23
CA ALA A 367 -9.87 17.68 -14.07
C ALA A 367 -8.69 16.98 -13.36
N VAL A 368 -8.46 17.29 -12.08
CA VAL A 368 -7.43 16.63 -11.28
C VAL A 368 -7.73 15.14 -11.10
N LEU A 369 -8.98 14.77 -10.81
CA LEU A 369 -9.36 13.36 -10.68
C LEU A 369 -9.15 12.59 -11.97
N GLN A 370 -9.52 13.18 -13.11
CA GLN A 370 -9.26 12.57 -14.41
C GLN A 370 -7.76 12.45 -14.69
N GLU A 371 -6.99 13.48 -14.37
CA GLU A 371 -5.53 13.46 -14.54
C GLU A 371 -4.88 12.40 -13.63
N ARG A 372 -5.35 12.22 -12.38
CA ARG A 372 -4.91 11.16 -11.48
C ARG A 372 -5.15 9.78 -12.07
N ARG A 373 -6.28 9.54 -12.73
CA ARG A 373 -6.57 8.25 -13.41
C ARG A 373 -5.55 7.94 -14.50
N LEU A 374 -5.23 8.93 -15.35
CA LEU A 374 -4.29 8.77 -16.46
C LEU A 374 -2.84 8.66 -15.98
N GLU A 375 -2.47 9.48 -15.02
CA GLU A 375 -1.11 9.54 -14.49
C GLU A 375 -0.78 8.30 -13.64
N LEU A 376 -1.70 7.88 -12.77
CA LEU A 376 -1.47 6.91 -11.71
C LEU A 376 -2.09 5.52 -11.98
N ILE A 377 -2.58 5.26 -13.19
CA ILE A 377 -3.07 3.92 -13.56
C ILE A 377 -2.00 2.86 -13.28
N GLY A 378 -2.39 1.78 -12.62
CA GLY A 378 -1.47 0.71 -12.21
C GLY A 378 -0.66 0.99 -10.96
N GLU A 379 -0.89 2.12 -10.25
CA GLU A 379 -0.17 2.50 -9.03
C GLU A 379 -1.02 2.37 -7.75
N ASN A 380 -2.14 1.65 -7.83
CA ASN A 380 -2.98 1.23 -6.69
C ASN A 380 -3.60 2.38 -5.88
N LEU A 381 -4.13 3.42 -6.52
CA LEU A 381 -4.63 4.62 -5.83
C LEU A 381 -6.10 4.97 -6.14
N ILE A 382 -6.59 4.75 -7.35
CA ILE A 382 -7.79 5.40 -7.88
C ILE A 382 -9.09 5.04 -7.15
N TRP A 383 -9.26 3.81 -6.65
CA TRP A 383 -10.47 3.41 -5.93
C TRP A 383 -10.71 4.31 -4.72
N TYR A 384 -9.68 4.58 -3.90
CA TYR A 384 -9.86 5.43 -2.73
C TYR A 384 -10.03 6.91 -3.09
N ASP A 385 -9.50 7.35 -4.23
CA ASP A 385 -9.80 8.70 -4.76
C ASP A 385 -11.29 8.87 -5.02
N TYR A 386 -11.96 7.86 -5.58
CA TYR A 386 -13.41 7.88 -5.74
C TYR A 386 -14.15 7.83 -4.39
N ILE A 387 -13.69 7.03 -3.44
CA ILE A 387 -14.30 6.91 -2.11
C ILE A 387 -14.24 8.26 -1.38
N ARG A 388 -13.07 8.86 -1.25
CA ARG A 388 -12.86 10.11 -0.50
C ARG A 388 -13.57 11.32 -1.12
N GLN A 389 -13.77 11.31 -2.42
CA GLN A 389 -14.50 12.35 -3.13
C GLN A 389 -16.01 12.09 -3.22
N GLY A 390 -16.51 11.00 -2.63
CA GLY A 390 -17.93 10.65 -2.66
C GLY A 390 -18.47 10.23 -4.03
N LYS A 391 -17.57 9.90 -4.99
CA LYS A 391 -17.92 9.57 -6.37
C LYS A 391 -18.01 8.07 -6.65
N ALA A 392 -17.62 7.21 -5.70
CA ALA A 392 -17.51 5.77 -5.92
C ALA A 392 -18.85 5.13 -6.33
N ILE A 393 -19.96 5.48 -5.67
CA ILE A 393 -21.27 4.89 -5.94
C ILE A 393 -21.67 5.17 -7.40
N GLU A 394 -21.57 6.42 -7.83
CA GLU A 394 -21.93 6.84 -9.19
C GLU A 394 -20.98 6.26 -10.24
N ARG A 395 -19.66 6.36 -10.01
CA ARG A 395 -18.65 5.99 -11.01
C ARG A 395 -18.47 4.49 -11.18
N LEU A 396 -18.65 3.72 -10.10
CA LEU A 396 -18.40 2.29 -10.09
C LEU A 396 -19.67 1.44 -10.09
N GLY A 397 -20.84 2.05 -9.91
CA GLY A 397 -22.12 1.34 -9.83
C GLY A 397 -22.26 0.48 -8.57
N ILE A 398 -21.55 0.83 -7.49
CA ILE A 398 -21.53 0.09 -6.23
C ILE A 398 -22.52 0.65 -5.21
N THR A 399 -22.80 -0.12 -4.16
CA THR A 399 -23.64 0.33 -3.03
C THR A 399 -22.81 1.08 -1.99
N LYS A 400 -23.50 1.78 -1.08
CA LYS A 400 -22.86 2.42 0.08
C LYS A 400 -22.09 1.43 0.95
N THR A 401 -22.61 0.22 1.15
CA THR A 401 -21.94 -0.86 1.88
C THR A 401 -20.57 -1.19 1.27
N GLN A 402 -20.52 -1.26 -0.04
CA GLN A 402 -19.32 -1.64 -0.79
C GLN A 402 -18.23 -0.56 -0.83
N THR A 403 -18.46 0.62 -0.26
CA THR A 403 -17.40 1.63 -0.10
C THR A 403 -16.40 1.31 1.00
N LEU A 404 -16.64 0.25 1.78
CA LEU A 404 -15.71 -0.31 2.76
C LEU A 404 -15.65 -1.83 2.59
N PHE A 405 -14.49 -2.41 2.85
CA PHE A 405 -14.34 -3.86 2.91
C PHE A 405 -15.09 -4.43 4.12
N PRO A 406 -15.67 -5.64 3.99
CA PRO A 406 -16.15 -6.35 5.16
C PRO A 406 -14.98 -6.74 6.09
N ILE A 407 -15.18 -6.69 7.40
CA ILE A 407 -14.27 -7.34 8.33
C ILE A 407 -14.33 -8.85 8.08
N PRO A 408 -13.20 -9.55 7.94
CA PRO A 408 -13.22 -10.99 7.67
C PRO A 408 -14.01 -11.74 8.74
N GLU A 409 -14.90 -12.63 8.33
CA GLU A 409 -15.79 -13.33 9.25
C GLU A 409 -15.01 -14.23 10.23
N GLY A 410 -13.89 -14.80 9.77
CA GLY A 410 -12.98 -15.57 10.62
C GLY A 410 -12.46 -14.73 11.80
N GLU A 411 -12.07 -13.49 11.54
CA GLU A 411 -11.56 -12.57 12.56
C GLU A 411 -12.63 -12.20 13.61
N ILE A 412 -13.88 -11.96 13.15
CA ILE A 412 -15.00 -11.68 14.05
C ILE A 412 -15.28 -12.90 14.95
N ARG A 413 -15.19 -14.11 14.40
CA ARG A 413 -15.42 -15.34 15.16
C ARG A 413 -14.34 -15.55 16.22
N GLU A 414 -13.07 -15.29 15.91
CA GLU A 414 -11.95 -15.39 16.85
C GLU A 414 -11.93 -14.24 17.87
N ASN A 415 -12.32 -13.03 17.43
CA ASN A 415 -12.39 -11.84 18.28
C ASN A 415 -13.78 -11.18 18.21
N PRO A 416 -14.73 -11.58 19.06
CA PRO A 416 -16.10 -11.03 19.09
C PRO A 416 -16.20 -9.53 19.41
N LEU A 417 -15.11 -8.89 19.82
CA LEU A 417 -15.03 -7.43 20.02
C LEU A 417 -14.97 -6.67 18.68
N LEU A 418 -14.58 -7.35 17.59
CA LEU A 418 -14.64 -6.81 16.25
C LEU A 418 -16.09 -6.76 15.78
N LYS A 419 -16.55 -5.56 15.42
CA LYS A 419 -17.89 -5.36 14.85
C LYS A 419 -17.78 -5.23 13.33
N GLN A 420 -18.71 -5.86 12.61
CA GLN A 420 -18.78 -5.78 11.15
C GLN A 420 -19.05 -4.33 10.69
N ASN A 421 -18.62 -4.00 9.49
CA ASN A 421 -18.99 -2.77 8.83
C ASN A 421 -20.49 -2.76 8.49
N PRO A 422 -21.16 -1.60 8.55
CA PRO A 422 -22.58 -1.49 8.25
C PRO A 422 -22.95 -2.07 6.88
N GLY A 423 -24.01 -2.84 6.83
CA GLY A 423 -24.52 -3.49 5.62
C GLY A 423 -23.88 -4.85 5.30
N TRP A 424 -22.76 -5.22 5.92
CA TRP A 424 -22.11 -6.52 5.73
C TRP A 424 -22.56 -7.61 6.72
N GLY A 425 -23.43 -7.30 7.66
CA GLY A 425 -23.93 -8.24 8.67
C GLY A 425 -25.40 -8.60 8.41
N GLY A 426 -25.68 -9.84 8.02
CA GLY A 426 -27.02 -10.35 7.77
C GLY A 426 -27.08 -11.13 6.46
N ASN A 427 -27.99 -12.09 6.33
CA ASN A 427 -28.18 -13.00 5.19
C ASN A 427 -28.48 -12.31 3.85
N GLU A 428 -27.86 -11.16 3.57
CA GLU A 428 -28.03 -10.41 2.33
C GLU A 428 -26.73 -10.47 1.51
N LEU A 429 -26.52 -11.61 0.89
CA LEU A 429 -25.77 -11.77 -0.36
C LEU A 429 -26.42 -12.87 -1.16
#